data_6aae3b3070b9cc35ee910fdab3db238d
#
_entry.id   6aae3b3070b9cc35ee910fdab3db238d
#
_cell.length_a   1.000
_cell.length_b   1.000
_cell.length_c   1.000
_cell.angle_alpha   90.00
_cell.angle_beta   90.00
_cell.angle_gamma   90.00
#
_symmetry.space_group_name_H-M   'P 1'
#
loop_
_entity.id
_entity.type
_entity.pdbx_description
1 polymer ?
#
loop_
_entity_poly.entity_id
_entity_poly.type
_entity_poly.pdbx_seq_one_letter_code
_entity_poly.pdbx_strand_id
1 'polypeptide(L)'
;LNILYAGDSPAGGPANYLLGILKFLKADVTHIPPGKSLEPRFLKKRYDAIILSDFSRKDLPAVSERLIAEQVKSGAGLLMVGGWGSFSGPSGKWRGSLIEKLLPVSCLPKDDRRNIWSGLTIVRKTKHPMLGNLPFTNPPVLCGLNEVRVKKSAKVILAARAIVGARSPRPGGETPPLQLTLNPKEYPLLVIDKNPDKRIAAFTTDFAPHWCGGLVDWGNRRKVLKVNSKIRIEVGDKYIKFISALILWLARREF
;
A
#
# COMPACT_ATOMS: atom_id res chain seq x y z
N LEU A 1 -13.59 -10.20 11.55
CA LEU A 1 -12.48 -9.36 11.16
C LEU A 1 -12.92 -7.90 11.24
N ASN A 2 -12.41 -7.13 12.21
CA ASN A 2 -12.76 -5.73 12.45
C ASN A 2 -11.65 -4.82 11.89
N ILE A 3 -11.96 -3.99 10.90
CA ILE A 3 -10.98 -3.13 10.24
C ILE A 3 -11.39 -1.66 10.36
N LEU A 4 -10.45 -0.82 10.83
CA LEU A 4 -10.52 0.62 10.64
C LEU A 4 -9.78 0.97 9.35
N TYR A 5 -10.47 1.59 8.43
CA TYR A 5 -9.92 2.10 7.18
C TYR A 5 -10.12 3.61 7.11
N ALA A 6 -9.04 4.39 7.22
CA ALA A 6 -9.08 5.83 7.08
C ALA A 6 -8.36 6.26 5.79
N GLY A 7 -9.04 7.06 4.99
CA GLY A 7 -8.58 7.59 3.73
C GLY A 7 -9.40 7.16 2.53
N ASP A 8 -8.90 7.49 1.36
CA ASP A 8 -9.47 7.25 0.04
C ASP A 8 -10.96 7.61 -0.10
N SER A 9 -11.36 8.13 -1.25
CA SER A 9 -12.75 8.49 -1.51
C SER A 9 -13.59 7.28 -1.91
N PRO A 10 -14.80 7.09 -1.32
CA PRO A 10 -15.68 5.97 -1.65
C PRO A 10 -16.52 6.19 -2.91
N ALA A 11 -16.89 7.44 -3.22
CA ALA A 11 -17.81 7.76 -4.33
C ALA A 11 -17.12 7.58 -5.69
N GLY A 12 -17.24 6.38 -6.29
CA GLY A 12 -16.59 6.02 -7.57
C GLY A 12 -15.06 6.09 -7.53
N GLY A 13 -14.49 6.21 -6.33
CA GLY A 13 -13.10 6.52 -6.09
C GLY A 13 -12.23 5.33 -5.68
N PRO A 14 -10.98 5.61 -5.30
CA PRO A 14 -9.97 4.60 -5.00
C PRO A 14 -10.32 3.69 -3.83
N ALA A 15 -11.09 4.15 -2.83
CA ALA A 15 -11.50 3.32 -1.70
C ALA A 15 -12.21 2.03 -2.11
N ASN A 16 -12.89 1.99 -3.25
CA ASN A 16 -13.66 0.83 -3.68
C ASN A 16 -12.80 -0.43 -3.87
N TYR A 17 -11.53 -0.27 -4.25
CA TYR A 17 -10.62 -1.40 -4.43
C TYR A 17 -10.34 -2.11 -3.11
N LEU A 18 -9.96 -1.39 -2.08
CA LEU A 18 -9.75 -1.98 -0.75
C LEU A 18 -11.07 -2.41 -0.12
N LEU A 19 -12.14 -1.60 -0.20
CA LEU A 19 -13.47 -1.97 0.33
C LEU A 19 -14.01 -3.25 -0.32
N GLY A 20 -13.78 -3.45 -1.62
CA GLY A 20 -14.15 -4.67 -2.32
C GLY A 20 -13.42 -5.91 -1.75
N ILE A 21 -12.11 -5.78 -1.50
CA ILE A 21 -11.33 -6.85 -0.84
C ILE A 21 -11.81 -7.10 0.59
N LEU A 22 -12.00 -6.05 1.38
CA LEU A 22 -12.46 -6.18 2.77
C LEU A 22 -13.83 -6.85 2.85
N LYS A 23 -14.72 -6.52 1.92
CA LYS A 23 -16.02 -7.20 1.82
C LYS A 23 -15.88 -8.66 1.37
N PHE A 24 -14.99 -8.96 0.43
CA PHE A 24 -14.68 -10.33 0.03
C PHE A 24 -14.19 -11.16 1.23
N LEU A 25 -13.40 -10.55 2.13
CA LEU A 25 -12.93 -11.15 3.38
C LEU A 25 -13.99 -11.16 4.51
N LYS A 26 -15.23 -10.71 4.23
CA LYS A 26 -16.32 -10.58 5.21
C LYS A 26 -15.92 -9.75 6.43
N ALA A 27 -15.11 -8.71 6.24
CA ALA A 27 -14.69 -7.81 7.30
C ALA A 27 -15.82 -6.84 7.69
N ASP A 28 -15.90 -6.54 9.00
CA ASP A 28 -16.66 -5.40 9.52
C ASP A 28 -15.76 -4.16 9.45
N VAL A 29 -16.15 -3.20 8.60
CA VAL A 29 -15.31 -2.07 8.23
C VAL A 29 -15.88 -0.77 8.77
N THR A 30 -15.08 -0.05 9.56
CA THR A 30 -15.32 1.38 9.85
C THR A 30 -14.50 2.20 8.86
N HIS A 31 -15.16 2.86 7.90
CA HIS A 31 -14.49 3.69 6.89
C HIS A 31 -14.62 5.17 7.22
N ILE A 32 -13.48 5.88 7.27
CA ILE A 32 -13.38 7.32 7.48
C ILE A 32 -12.80 7.95 6.20
N PRO A 33 -13.60 8.56 5.34
CA PRO A 33 -13.12 9.13 4.09
C PRO A 33 -12.25 10.38 4.31
N PRO A 34 -11.46 10.81 3.29
CA PRO A 34 -10.63 12.00 3.35
C PRO A 34 -11.46 13.25 3.72
N GLY A 35 -10.83 14.16 4.49
CA GLY A 35 -11.48 15.40 4.94
C GLY A 35 -12.45 15.21 6.11
N LYS A 36 -12.68 13.96 6.55
CA LYS A 36 -13.38 13.69 7.81
C LYS A 36 -12.38 13.41 8.91
N SER A 37 -12.56 14.04 10.06
CA SER A 37 -11.75 13.79 11.24
C SER A 37 -11.95 12.37 11.75
N LEU A 38 -10.87 11.65 12.01
CA LEU A 38 -10.91 10.38 12.72
C LEU A 38 -11.02 10.63 14.22
N GLU A 39 -12.25 10.89 14.67
CA GLU A 39 -12.54 11.24 16.06
C GLU A 39 -12.33 10.07 17.03
N PRO A 40 -12.05 10.35 18.33
CA PRO A 40 -11.84 9.32 19.35
C PRO A 40 -12.99 8.32 19.49
N ARG A 41 -14.23 8.72 19.18
CA ARG A 41 -15.40 7.83 19.26
C ARG A 41 -15.28 6.61 18.35
N PHE A 42 -14.63 6.74 17.19
CA PHE A 42 -14.39 5.61 16.28
C PHE A 42 -13.36 4.62 16.83
N LEU A 43 -12.54 5.03 17.78
CA LEU A 43 -11.48 4.22 18.38
C LEU A 43 -11.87 3.59 19.73
N LYS A 44 -13.12 3.74 20.16
CA LYS A 44 -13.68 3.01 21.32
C LYS A 44 -13.80 1.51 21.04
N LYS A 45 -14.04 1.14 19.76
CA LYS A 45 -14.05 -0.25 19.29
C LYS A 45 -12.60 -0.73 19.10
N ARG A 46 -12.33 -1.99 19.39
CA ARG A 46 -11.07 -2.65 19.07
C ARG A 46 -11.07 -3.12 17.62
N TYR A 47 -9.94 -2.94 16.95
CA TYR A 47 -9.74 -3.37 15.58
C TYR A 47 -8.67 -4.45 15.50
N ASP A 48 -8.84 -5.42 14.59
CA ASP A 48 -7.80 -6.40 14.26
C ASP A 48 -6.68 -5.73 13.44
N ALA A 49 -7.03 -4.76 12.57
CA ALA A 49 -6.06 -3.93 11.86
C ALA A 49 -6.59 -2.52 11.58
N ILE A 50 -5.66 -1.57 11.51
CA ILE A 50 -5.87 -0.15 11.20
C ILE A 50 -5.10 0.17 9.93
N ILE A 51 -5.80 0.69 8.92
CA ILE A 51 -5.25 1.02 7.61
C ILE A 51 -5.40 2.52 7.37
N LEU A 52 -4.29 3.18 7.11
CA LEU A 52 -4.21 4.58 6.74
C LEU A 52 -3.77 4.64 5.27
N SER A 53 -4.68 4.99 4.35
CA SER A 53 -4.43 5.02 2.91
C SER A 53 -4.89 6.35 2.35
N ASP A 54 -3.96 7.14 1.85
CA ASP A 54 -4.23 8.50 1.36
C ASP A 54 -5.01 9.36 2.37
N PHE A 55 -4.66 9.22 3.66
CA PHE A 55 -5.28 9.91 4.79
C PHE A 55 -4.35 10.99 5.34
N SER A 56 -4.83 12.23 5.36
CA SER A 56 -4.03 13.38 5.81
C SER A 56 -3.81 13.37 7.34
N ARG A 57 -2.59 13.65 7.78
CA ARG A 57 -2.27 13.79 9.21
C ARG A 57 -3.12 14.86 9.91
N LYS A 58 -3.54 15.92 9.20
CA LYS A 58 -4.42 16.98 9.74
C LYS A 58 -5.79 16.47 10.17
N ASP A 59 -6.27 15.37 9.57
CA ASP A 59 -7.58 14.77 9.84
C ASP A 59 -7.53 13.77 11.01
N LEU A 60 -6.33 13.60 11.64
CA LEU A 60 -6.11 12.76 12.82
C LEU A 60 -5.84 13.61 14.07
N PRO A 61 -6.83 13.81 14.96
CA PRO A 61 -6.60 14.46 16.25
C PRO A 61 -5.53 13.77 17.09
N ALA A 62 -4.78 14.53 17.89
CA ALA A 62 -3.70 13.98 18.72
C ALA A 62 -4.18 12.91 19.72
N VAL A 63 -5.41 13.03 20.22
CA VAL A 63 -6.03 12.00 21.06
C VAL A 63 -6.24 10.70 20.28
N SER A 64 -6.79 10.78 19.08
CA SER A 64 -7.01 9.62 18.20
C SER A 64 -5.69 8.96 17.80
N GLU A 65 -4.64 9.75 17.56
CA GLU A 65 -3.32 9.22 17.27
C GLU A 65 -2.76 8.37 18.42
N ARG A 66 -2.94 8.83 19.67
CA ARG A 66 -2.55 8.06 20.87
C ARG A 66 -3.36 6.78 21.00
N LEU A 67 -4.69 6.84 20.81
CA LEU A 67 -5.55 5.66 20.85
C LEU A 67 -5.18 4.61 19.79
N ILE A 68 -4.84 5.04 18.56
CA ILE A 68 -4.30 4.13 17.54
C ILE A 68 -3.01 3.47 18.04
N ALA A 69 -2.08 4.25 18.59
CA ALA A 69 -0.82 3.72 19.09
C ALA A 69 -1.02 2.71 20.24
N GLU A 70 -1.99 2.94 21.11
CA GLU A 70 -2.39 2.01 22.17
C GLU A 70 -2.96 0.72 21.62
N GLN A 71 -3.88 0.79 20.64
CA GLN A 71 -4.41 -0.42 19.98
C GLN A 71 -3.30 -1.22 19.29
N VAL A 72 -2.37 -0.56 18.59
CA VAL A 72 -1.23 -1.22 17.95
C VAL A 72 -0.31 -1.88 18.97
N LYS A 73 -0.01 -1.23 20.10
CA LYS A 73 0.73 -1.83 21.22
C LYS A 73 0.01 -3.04 21.81
N SER A 74 -1.32 -3.03 21.81
CA SER A 74 -2.18 -4.13 22.27
C SER A 74 -2.41 -5.22 21.22
N GLY A 75 -1.72 -5.15 20.07
CA GLY A 75 -1.70 -6.22 19.07
C GLY A 75 -2.47 -5.95 17.77
N ALA A 76 -3.15 -4.81 17.61
CA ALA A 76 -3.75 -4.45 16.33
C ALA A 76 -2.67 -4.28 15.24
N GLY A 77 -2.95 -4.73 14.02
CA GLY A 77 -2.09 -4.46 12.88
C GLY A 77 -2.16 -2.98 12.47
N LEU A 78 -1.06 -2.46 11.92
CA LEU A 78 -1.01 -1.11 11.36
C LEU A 78 -0.43 -1.15 9.95
N LEU A 79 -1.14 -0.56 9.00
CA LEU A 79 -0.67 -0.39 7.62
C LEU A 79 -0.79 1.08 7.22
N MET A 80 0.30 1.66 6.73
CA MET A 80 0.24 2.89 5.95
C MET A 80 0.46 2.54 4.47
N VAL A 81 -0.47 3.01 3.63
CA VAL A 81 -0.47 2.82 2.17
C VAL A 81 -0.10 4.14 1.52
N GLY A 82 0.60 4.10 0.39
CA GLY A 82 1.03 5.29 -0.34
C GLY A 82 -0.14 6.12 -0.89
N GLY A 83 0.17 7.35 -1.23
CA GLY A 83 -0.77 8.33 -1.77
C GLY A 83 -0.35 9.76 -1.45
N TRP A 84 -1.18 10.72 -1.84
CA TRP A 84 -0.94 12.15 -1.62
C TRP A 84 -1.09 12.55 -0.15
N GLY A 85 -1.98 11.86 0.58
CA GLY A 85 -2.24 12.03 2.01
C GLY A 85 -1.41 11.12 2.90
N SER A 86 -0.45 10.37 2.35
CA SER A 86 0.39 9.45 3.06
C SER A 86 1.83 9.95 3.18
N PHE A 87 2.59 9.42 4.15
CA PHE A 87 4.01 9.74 4.38
C PHE A 87 4.29 11.25 4.34
N SER A 88 5.22 11.71 3.49
CA SER A 88 5.50 13.14 3.26
C SER A 88 4.87 13.67 1.98
N GLY A 89 3.86 13.02 1.44
CA GLY A 89 3.06 13.54 0.33
C GLY A 89 2.47 14.92 0.66
N PRO A 90 1.99 15.69 -0.33
CA PRO A 90 1.60 17.09 -0.16
C PRO A 90 0.58 17.34 0.96
N SER A 91 -0.35 16.43 1.14
CA SER A 91 -1.35 16.47 2.23
C SER A 91 -1.06 15.46 3.36
N GLY A 92 -0.06 14.59 3.23
CA GLY A 92 0.28 13.56 4.20
C GLY A 92 0.81 14.13 5.51
N LYS A 93 2.00 14.72 5.46
CA LYS A 93 2.68 15.39 6.58
C LYS A 93 2.84 14.54 7.84
N TRP A 94 3.12 13.24 7.65
CA TRP A 94 3.25 12.29 8.76
C TRP A 94 4.60 12.33 9.46
N ARG A 95 5.59 13.03 8.89
CA ARG A 95 6.93 13.14 9.49
C ARG A 95 6.87 13.72 10.90
N GLY A 96 7.56 13.07 11.86
CA GLY A 96 7.60 13.45 13.27
C GLY A 96 6.38 13.01 14.09
N SER A 97 5.36 12.38 13.47
CA SER A 97 4.16 11.91 14.15
C SER A 97 4.40 10.66 15.00
N LEU A 98 3.48 10.37 15.92
CA LEU A 98 3.52 9.14 16.70
C LEU A 98 3.32 7.91 15.81
N ILE A 99 2.47 8.02 14.79
CA ILE A 99 2.28 6.94 13.79
C ILE A 99 3.58 6.66 13.03
N GLU A 100 4.29 7.68 12.55
CA GLU A 100 5.59 7.46 11.90
C GLU A 100 6.58 6.71 12.79
N LYS A 101 6.59 7.01 14.10
CA LYS A 101 7.48 6.31 15.06
C LYS A 101 7.18 4.81 15.10
N LEU A 102 5.92 4.41 14.92
CA LEU A 102 5.50 3.00 14.87
C LEU A 102 5.82 2.33 13.54
N LEU A 103 5.76 3.06 12.41
CA LEU A 103 5.98 2.50 11.09
C LEU A 103 7.40 1.91 10.93
N PRO A 104 7.58 0.90 10.06
CA PRO A 104 8.88 0.31 9.75
C PRO A 104 9.76 1.20 8.86
N VAL A 105 9.27 2.39 8.53
CA VAL A 105 9.93 3.37 7.67
C VAL A 105 9.90 4.75 8.31
N SER A 106 10.82 5.62 7.86
CA SER A 106 10.80 7.05 8.17
C SER A 106 10.47 7.86 6.93
N CYS A 107 9.64 8.89 7.12
CA CYS A 107 9.23 9.82 6.10
C CYS A 107 10.37 10.76 5.68
N LEU A 108 10.39 11.17 4.41
CA LEU A 108 11.36 12.15 3.92
C LEU A 108 11.00 13.58 4.39
N PRO A 109 11.96 14.53 4.39
CA PRO A 109 11.69 15.90 4.83
C PRO A 109 10.85 16.72 3.84
N LYS A 110 10.77 16.29 2.57
CA LYS A 110 10.04 16.96 1.48
C LYS A 110 9.04 15.98 0.85
N ASP A 111 8.25 16.47 -0.11
CA ASP A 111 7.36 15.63 -0.92
C ASP A 111 8.12 14.42 -1.47
N ASP A 112 7.64 13.25 -1.10
CA ASP A 112 8.29 11.96 -1.33
C ASP A 112 7.66 11.16 -2.49
N ARG A 113 6.66 11.72 -3.18
CA ARG A 113 6.03 11.06 -4.31
C ARG A 113 6.98 10.92 -5.48
N ARG A 114 6.94 9.75 -6.09
CA ARG A 114 7.67 9.42 -7.32
C ARG A 114 6.69 8.87 -8.34
N ASN A 115 6.41 9.67 -9.38
CA ASN A 115 5.69 9.22 -10.56
C ASN A 115 6.73 8.78 -11.59
N ILE A 116 6.68 7.54 -12.03
CA ILE A 116 7.64 6.93 -12.96
C ILE A 116 6.89 6.50 -14.21
N TRP A 117 6.94 7.32 -15.23
CA TRP A 117 6.21 7.13 -16.48
C TRP A 117 6.60 5.86 -17.26
N SER A 118 7.87 5.45 -17.15
CA SER A 118 8.35 4.21 -17.76
C SER A 118 7.89 2.94 -17.01
N GLY A 119 7.27 3.12 -15.85
CA GLY A 119 6.84 2.04 -14.98
C GLY A 119 7.92 1.58 -14.00
N LEU A 120 7.44 0.90 -12.97
CA LEU A 120 8.24 0.26 -11.92
C LEU A 120 7.88 -1.23 -11.91
N THR A 121 8.87 -2.10 -11.99
CA THR A 121 8.66 -3.54 -11.78
C THR A 121 8.89 -3.91 -10.32
N ILE A 122 8.13 -4.89 -9.81
CA ILE A 122 8.25 -5.37 -8.43
C ILE A 122 9.36 -6.43 -8.33
N VAL A 123 10.23 -6.27 -7.34
CA VAL A 123 11.31 -7.22 -7.02
C VAL A 123 11.07 -7.80 -5.62
N ARG A 124 10.97 -9.13 -5.52
CA ARG A 124 10.89 -9.82 -4.23
C ARG A 124 12.26 -9.87 -3.57
N LYS A 125 12.39 -9.21 -2.41
CA LYS A 125 13.65 -9.16 -1.63
C LYS A 125 13.75 -10.28 -0.62
N THR A 126 12.59 -10.71 -0.08
CA THR A 126 12.54 -11.70 0.99
C THR A 126 11.37 -12.65 0.77
N LYS A 127 11.59 -13.93 1.03
CA LYS A 127 10.49 -14.90 1.16
C LYS A 127 9.68 -14.57 2.42
N HIS A 128 8.37 -14.49 2.29
CA HIS A 128 7.46 -14.25 3.40
C HIS A 128 6.14 -15.01 3.17
N PRO A 129 5.54 -15.65 4.17
CA PRO A 129 4.31 -16.44 4.02
C PRO A 129 3.17 -15.69 3.35
N MET A 130 2.99 -14.37 3.64
CA MET A 130 1.94 -13.57 3.01
C MET A 130 2.06 -13.45 1.48
N LEU A 131 3.24 -13.70 0.91
CA LEU A 131 3.42 -13.70 -0.54
C LEU A 131 3.02 -15.05 -1.18
N GLY A 132 3.01 -16.13 -0.38
CA GLY A 132 2.67 -17.47 -0.86
C GLY A 132 3.41 -17.83 -2.16
N ASN A 133 2.65 -18.41 -3.08
CA ASN A 133 3.12 -18.81 -4.42
C ASN A 133 2.83 -17.73 -5.50
N LEU A 134 2.72 -16.45 -5.12
CA LEU A 134 2.52 -15.39 -6.10
C LEU A 134 3.73 -15.32 -7.07
N PRO A 135 3.48 -15.25 -8.40
CA PRO A 135 4.54 -15.33 -9.40
C PRO A 135 5.23 -13.98 -9.62
N PHE A 136 6.14 -13.62 -8.71
CA PHE A 136 6.99 -12.43 -8.87
C PHE A 136 8.09 -12.60 -9.94
N THR A 137 8.11 -13.70 -10.67
CA THR A 137 8.89 -13.86 -11.91
C THR A 137 8.27 -13.10 -13.08
N ASN A 138 6.95 -12.87 -13.04
CA ASN A 138 6.22 -12.00 -13.96
C ASN A 138 5.41 -10.98 -13.13
N PRO A 139 6.09 -9.99 -12.53
CA PRO A 139 5.48 -9.04 -11.62
C PRO A 139 4.64 -8.00 -12.38
N PRO A 140 3.64 -7.42 -11.72
CA PRO A 140 2.90 -6.30 -12.28
C PRO A 140 3.75 -5.04 -12.33
N VAL A 141 3.37 -4.10 -13.22
CA VAL A 141 3.99 -2.78 -13.33
C VAL A 141 3.20 -1.79 -12.50
N LEU A 142 3.93 -0.91 -11.80
CA LEU A 142 3.43 0.23 -11.04
C LEU A 142 3.86 1.54 -11.73
N CYS A 143 3.16 2.63 -11.46
CA CYS A 143 3.48 3.96 -12.04
C CYS A 143 3.91 4.98 -10.97
N GLY A 144 3.79 4.66 -9.69
CA GLY A 144 4.17 5.58 -8.62
C GLY A 144 4.26 4.95 -7.24
N LEU A 145 4.94 5.67 -6.35
CA LEU A 145 5.09 5.33 -4.94
C LEU A 145 5.54 6.56 -4.13
N ASN A 146 5.49 6.45 -2.79
CA ASN A 146 6.18 7.37 -1.89
C ASN A 146 7.57 6.82 -1.56
N GLU A 147 8.61 7.62 -1.72
CA GLU A 147 9.98 7.27 -1.35
C GLU A 147 10.18 7.40 0.16
N VAL A 148 10.67 6.36 0.81
CA VAL A 148 10.82 6.29 2.26
C VAL A 148 12.20 5.78 2.65
N ARG A 149 12.60 5.98 3.92
CA ARG A 149 13.81 5.38 4.49
C ARG A 149 13.43 4.19 5.37
N VAL A 150 14.01 3.04 5.09
CA VAL A 150 13.80 1.82 5.89
C VAL A 150 14.52 1.95 7.23
N LYS A 151 13.83 1.66 8.34
CA LYS A 151 14.43 1.65 9.67
C LYS A 151 15.28 0.39 9.89
N LYS A 152 16.27 0.44 10.78
CA LYS A 152 17.12 -0.72 11.13
C LYS A 152 16.32 -1.91 11.68
N SER A 153 15.21 -1.63 12.38
CA SER A 153 14.26 -2.62 12.91
C SER A 153 13.31 -3.20 11.86
N ALA A 154 13.47 -2.85 10.59
CA ALA A 154 12.53 -3.22 9.54
C ALA A 154 13.15 -4.18 8.51
N LYS A 155 12.27 -4.87 7.77
CA LYS A 155 12.60 -5.83 6.71
C LYS A 155 11.85 -5.46 5.43
N VAL A 156 12.59 -5.31 4.33
CA VAL A 156 12.00 -5.12 3.01
C VAL A 156 11.55 -6.47 2.45
N ILE A 157 10.27 -6.59 2.18
CA ILE A 157 9.66 -7.78 1.58
C ILE A 157 9.64 -7.65 0.06
N LEU A 158 9.16 -6.49 -0.42
CA LEU A 158 9.13 -6.14 -1.84
C LEU A 158 9.83 -4.79 -2.04
N ALA A 159 10.56 -4.68 -3.13
CA ALA A 159 11.09 -3.42 -3.65
C ALA A 159 10.54 -3.17 -5.06
N ALA A 160 10.71 -1.96 -5.57
CA ALA A 160 10.38 -1.60 -6.94
C ALA A 160 11.60 -1.01 -7.64
N ARG A 161 11.77 -1.30 -8.94
CA ARG A 161 12.84 -0.75 -9.80
C ARG A 161 12.24 -0.15 -11.05
N ALA A 162 12.71 1.03 -11.43
CA ALA A 162 12.25 1.70 -12.64
C ALA A 162 12.70 0.92 -13.90
N ILE A 163 11.79 0.82 -14.86
CA ILE A 163 12.08 0.30 -16.19
C ILE A 163 12.72 1.44 -16.98
N VAL A 164 13.86 1.18 -17.63
CA VAL A 164 14.59 2.15 -18.45
C VAL A 164 14.66 1.61 -19.87
N GLY A 165 14.16 2.41 -20.81
CA GLY A 165 14.27 2.12 -22.24
C GLY A 165 15.44 2.86 -22.87
N ALA A 166 16.24 2.17 -23.64
CA ALA A 166 17.32 2.76 -24.43
C ALA A 166 17.28 2.24 -25.87
N ARG A 167 17.72 3.07 -26.81
CA ARG A 167 17.99 2.68 -28.21
C ARG A 167 19.44 3.02 -28.51
N SER A 168 20.21 2.03 -28.94
CA SER A 168 21.58 2.25 -29.39
C SER A 168 21.56 2.74 -30.85
N PRO A 169 22.30 3.81 -31.19
CA PRO A 169 22.40 4.25 -32.59
C PRO A 169 22.88 3.11 -33.49
N ARG A 170 22.29 3.00 -34.69
CA ARG A 170 22.77 2.08 -35.74
C ARG A 170 23.23 2.85 -36.94
N PRO A 171 24.33 2.43 -37.58
CA PRO A 171 24.70 2.93 -38.89
C PRO A 171 23.57 2.66 -39.91
N GLY A 172 23.35 3.57 -40.85
CA GLY A 172 22.37 3.37 -41.93
C GLY A 172 20.96 3.89 -41.70
N GLY A 173 20.69 4.61 -40.58
CA GLY A 173 19.38 5.29 -40.35
C GLY A 173 18.24 4.39 -39.96
N GLU A 174 18.46 3.09 -39.72
CA GLU A 174 17.45 2.15 -39.21
C GLU A 174 17.07 2.52 -37.78
N THR A 175 15.78 2.41 -37.45
CA THR A 175 15.30 2.57 -36.07
C THR A 175 15.77 1.37 -35.22
N PRO A 176 16.68 1.54 -34.26
CA PRO A 176 17.15 0.43 -33.46
C PRO A 176 16.04 -0.12 -32.55
N PRO A 177 16.05 -1.43 -32.22
CA PRO A 177 15.10 -2.00 -31.28
C PRO A 177 15.22 -1.34 -29.92
N LEU A 178 14.08 -1.17 -29.26
CA LEU A 178 14.04 -0.69 -27.87
C LEU A 178 14.56 -1.79 -26.95
N GLN A 179 15.63 -1.48 -26.21
CA GLN A 179 16.15 -2.33 -25.14
C GLN A 179 15.61 -1.86 -23.81
N LEU A 180 14.98 -2.76 -23.06
CA LEU A 180 14.46 -2.49 -21.73
C LEU A 180 15.42 -3.06 -20.69
N THR A 181 15.81 -2.23 -19.74
CA THR A 181 16.66 -2.58 -18.60
C THR A 181 16.03 -2.08 -17.30
N LEU A 182 16.58 -2.50 -16.17
CA LEU A 182 16.12 -2.03 -14.87
C LEU A 182 17.12 -1.07 -14.25
N ASN A 183 16.65 0.08 -13.80
CA ASN A 183 17.48 1.01 -13.04
C ASN A 183 18.05 0.29 -11.80
N PRO A 184 19.35 0.45 -11.44
CA PRO A 184 19.93 -0.16 -10.26
C PRO A 184 19.31 0.33 -8.94
N LYS A 185 18.75 1.54 -8.91
CA LYS A 185 18.08 2.09 -7.72
C LYS A 185 16.83 1.28 -7.39
N GLU A 186 16.76 0.81 -6.15
CA GLU A 186 15.59 0.14 -5.58
C GLU A 186 14.82 1.07 -4.65
N TYR A 187 13.51 1.07 -4.78
CA TYR A 187 12.59 1.75 -3.88
C TYR A 187 11.91 0.73 -2.97
N PRO A 188 11.94 0.88 -1.64
CA PRO A 188 11.19 0.01 -0.73
C PRO A 188 9.70 0.08 -1.06
N LEU A 189 9.07 -1.08 -1.35
CA LEU A 189 7.66 -1.14 -1.76
C LEU A 189 6.77 -1.70 -0.64
N LEU A 190 7.11 -2.86 -0.09
CA LEU A 190 6.45 -3.43 1.08
C LEU A 190 7.50 -3.68 2.15
N VAL A 191 7.36 -2.96 3.25
CA VAL A 191 8.28 -3.01 4.40
C VAL A 191 7.49 -3.40 5.63
N ILE A 192 8.03 -4.32 6.45
CA ILE A 192 7.41 -4.75 7.71
C ILE A 192 8.36 -4.56 8.89
N ASP A 193 7.84 -4.50 10.10
CA ASP A 193 8.65 -4.61 11.32
C ASP A 193 9.30 -6.01 11.39
N LYS A 194 10.57 -6.09 11.84
CA LYS A 194 11.27 -7.38 12.01
C LYS A 194 10.73 -8.20 13.18
N ASN A 195 10.17 -7.54 14.19
CA ASN A 195 9.61 -8.23 15.34
C ASN A 195 8.37 -9.03 14.90
N PRO A 196 8.37 -10.36 15.03
CA PRO A 196 7.25 -11.21 14.62
C PRO A 196 5.97 -10.96 15.43
N ASP A 197 6.08 -10.35 16.62
CA ASP A 197 4.93 -9.99 17.43
C ASP A 197 4.26 -8.69 17.00
N LYS A 198 4.85 -7.98 16.05
CA LYS A 198 4.30 -6.75 15.50
C LYS A 198 3.79 -6.98 14.09
N ARG A 199 2.55 -6.58 13.84
CA ARG A 199 1.94 -6.59 12.52
C ARG A 199 1.87 -5.16 11.97
N ILE A 200 3.06 -4.57 11.73
CA ILE A 200 3.17 -3.20 11.24
C ILE A 200 3.84 -3.21 9.89
N ALA A 201 3.21 -2.57 8.91
CA ALA A 201 3.69 -2.50 7.54
C ALA A 201 3.58 -1.09 6.95
N ALA A 202 4.42 -0.82 5.95
CA ALA A 202 4.30 0.29 5.02
C ALA A 202 4.27 -0.29 3.60
N PHE A 203 3.21 0.02 2.84
CA PHE A 203 3.08 -0.29 1.43
C PHE A 203 3.11 1.03 0.69
N THR A 204 4.22 1.33 0.03
CA THR A 204 4.54 2.69 -0.43
C THR A 204 3.86 3.09 -1.72
N THR A 205 3.23 2.15 -2.47
CA THR A 205 2.29 2.46 -3.55
C THR A 205 0.85 2.43 -3.05
N ASP A 206 -0.10 2.59 -3.93
CA ASP A 206 -1.53 2.62 -3.68
C ASP A 206 -2.20 1.25 -3.87
N PHE A 207 -3.50 1.15 -3.55
CA PHE A 207 -4.36 0.02 -3.90
C PHE A 207 -5.24 0.29 -5.12
N ALA A 208 -5.30 1.53 -5.60
CA ALA A 208 -6.14 1.96 -6.71
C ALA A 208 -5.34 2.14 -8.03
N PRO A 209 -5.99 2.11 -9.20
CA PRO A 209 -5.30 2.00 -10.49
C PRO A 209 -4.34 3.12 -10.85
N HIS A 210 -4.51 4.34 -10.32
CA HIS A 210 -3.72 5.48 -10.78
C HIS A 210 -2.19 5.34 -10.55
N TRP A 211 -1.77 4.63 -9.49
CA TRP A 211 -0.38 4.24 -9.29
C TRP A 211 -0.13 2.75 -9.51
N CYS A 212 -1.12 1.93 -9.26
CA CYS A 212 -0.94 0.48 -9.27
C CYS A 212 -1.89 -0.25 -10.23
N GLY A 213 -2.24 0.38 -11.36
CA GLY A 213 -3.12 -0.23 -12.36
C GLY A 213 -2.71 -1.63 -12.77
N GLY A 214 -1.44 -1.83 -13.09
CA GLY A 214 -0.93 -3.16 -13.41
C GLY A 214 -1.01 -4.16 -12.25
N LEU A 215 -0.92 -3.70 -10.98
CA LEU A 215 -1.14 -4.56 -9.82
C LEU A 215 -2.63 -4.92 -9.67
N VAL A 216 -3.52 -3.94 -9.86
CA VAL A 216 -4.98 -4.18 -9.82
C VAL A 216 -5.39 -5.19 -10.88
N ASP A 217 -4.78 -5.15 -12.06
CA ASP A 217 -5.03 -6.06 -13.16
C ASP A 217 -4.24 -7.37 -13.10
N TRP A 218 -3.39 -7.52 -12.08
CA TRP A 218 -2.49 -8.67 -12.00
C TRP A 218 -3.23 -9.99 -11.84
N GLY A 219 -2.98 -10.87 -12.80
CA GLY A 219 -3.55 -12.21 -12.80
C GLY A 219 -3.90 -12.69 -14.20
N ASN A 220 -4.36 -13.93 -14.27
CA ASN A 220 -4.79 -14.57 -15.51
C ASN A 220 -6.31 -14.58 -15.63
N ARG A 221 -7.02 -14.27 -14.54
CA ARG A 221 -8.48 -14.27 -14.47
C ARG A 221 -8.96 -12.96 -13.85
N ARG A 222 -9.97 -12.36 -14.45
CA ARG A 222 -10.67 -11.21 -13.89
C ARG A 222 -11.72 -11.69 -12.89
N LYS A 223 -11.90 -10.93 -11.83
CA LYS A 223 -12.89 -11.19 -10.78
C LYS A 223 -13.66 -9.92 -10.48
N VAL A 224 -14.96 -10.04 -10.39
CA VAL A 224 -15.84 -8.95 -9.99
C VAL A 224 -16.05 -9.00 -8.48
N LEU A 225 -15.66 -7.95 -7.79
CA LEU A 225 -15.89 -7.76 -6.36
C LEU A 225 -17.04 -6.78 -6.16
N LYS A 226 -17.99 -7.17 -5.31
CA LYS A 226 -19.12 -6.31 -4.92
C LYS A 226 -18.70 -5.43 -3.75
N VAL A 227 -18.70 -4.12 -3.93
CA VAL A 227 -18.43 -3.15 -2.87
C VAL A 227 -19.71 -2.88 -2.05
N ASN A 228 -20.81 -2.60 -2.76
CA ASN A 228 -22.15 -2.42 -2.16
C ASN A 228 -23.22 -2.86 -3.17
N SER A 229 -24.49 -2.48 -2.96
CA SER A 229 -25.60 -2.82 -3.87
C SER A 229 -25.43 -2.24 -5.28
N LYS A 230 -24.76 -1.09 -5.41
CA LYS A 230 -24.63 -0.32 -6.66
C LYS A 230 -23.23 -0.42 -7.29
N ILE A 231 -22.18 -0.60 -6.47
CA ILE A 231 -20.78 -0.52 -6.92
C ILE A 231 -20.18 -1.92 -6.98
N ARG A 232 -19.59 -2.23 -8.13
CA ARG A 232 -18.76 -3.40 -8.38
C ARG A 232 -17.45 -2.94 -8.98
N ILE A 233 -16.36 -3.63 -8.67
CA ILE A 233 -15.05 -3.43 -9.29
C ILE A 233 -14.58 -4.73 -9.92
N GLU A 234 -13.82 -4.61 -11.00
CA GLU A 234 -13.20 -5.75 -11.64
C GLU A 234 -11.68 -5.70 -11.44
N VAL A 235 -11.11 -6.79 -10.95
CA VAL A 235 -9.69 -6.88 -10.58
C VAL A 235 -9.10 -8.25 -10.94
N GLY A 236 -7.78 -8.34 -11.01
CA GLY A 236 -7.06 -9.59 -11.24
C GLY A 236 -7.11 -10.54 -10.02
N ASP A 237 -7.10 -11.84 -10.27
CA ASP A 237 -7.15 -12.87 -9.23
C ASP A 237 -5.91 -12.85 -8.32
N LYS A 238 -4.74 -12.45 -8.82
CA LYS A 238 -3.50 -12.33 -8.04
C LYS A 238 -3.49 -11.08 -7.17
N TYR A 239 -4.12 -9.98 -7.64
CA TYR A 239 -4.37 -8.80 -6.81
C TYR A 239 -5.18 -9.18 -5.56
N ILE A 240 -6.31 -9.90 -5.75
CA ILE A 240 -7.13 -10.35 -4.62
C ILE A 240 -6.30 -11.17 -3.64
N LYS A 241 -5.54 -12.16 -4.13
CA LYS A 241 -4.70 -13.01 -3.28
C LYS A 241 -3.67 -12.19 -2.51
N PHE A 242 -2.96 -11.27 -3.17
CA PHE A 242 -1.92 -10.47 -2.54
C PHE A 242 -2.48 -9.55 -1.45
N ILE A 243 -3.51 -8.75 -1.78
CA ILE A 243 -4.06 -7.79 -0.82
C ILE A 243 -4.78 -8.51 0.32
N SER A 244 -5.52 -9.59 0.03
CA SER A 244 -6.16 -10.40 1.08
C SER A 244 -5.13 -10.99 2.04
N ALA A 245 -4.03 -11.55 1.54
CA ALA A 245 -2.98 -12.10 2.38
C ALA A 245 -2.30 -11.03 3.24
N LEU A 246 -2.07 -9.83 2.70
CA LEU A 246 -1.54 -8.70 3.48
C LEU A 246 -2.49 -8.30 4.61
N ILE A 247 -3.79 -8.18 4.34
CA ILE A 247 -4.80 -7.81 5.34
C ILE A 247 -4.92 -8.89 6.42
N LEU A 248 -4.98 -10.17 6.04
CA LEU A 248 -5.08 -11.28 6.99
C LEU A 248 -3.82 -11.38 7.85
N TRP A 249 -2.62 -11.20 7.25
CA TRP A 249 -1.39 -11.13 8.02
C TRP A 249 -1.38 -10.00 9.05
N LEU A 250 -1.84 -8.79 8.66
CA LEU A 250 -1.98 -7.66 9.59
C LEU A 250 -2.90 -8.00 10.76
N ALA A 251 -4.01 -8.68 10.48
CA ALA A 251 -5.03 -9.06 11.46
C ALA A 251 -4.71 -10.36 12.23
N ARG A 252 -3.51 -10.95 12.05
CA ARG A 252 -3.10 -12.23 12.65
C ARG A 252 -4.06 -13.38 12.34
N ARG A 253 -4.57 -13.41 11.12
CA ARG A 253 -5.43 -14.49 10.61
C ARG A 253 -4.67 -15.29 9.55
N GLU A 254 -5.00 -16.55 9.40
CA GLU A 254 -4.51 -17.40 8.32
C GLU A 254 -5.24 -17.10 7.01
N PHE A 255 -4.51 -17.33 5.88
CA PHE A 255 -5.01 -17.15 4.51
C PHE A 255 -5.52 -18.50 3.95
#